data_1038b04c2541920969f96bafc6a7d503
#
_entry.id   1038b04c2541920969f96bafc6a7d503
#
_cell.length_a   1.000
_cell.length_b   1.000
_cell.length_c   1.000
_cell.angle_alpha   90.00
_cell.angle_beta   90.00
_cell.angle_gamma   90.00
#
_symmetry.space_group_name_H-M   'P 1'
#
loop_
_entity.id
_entity.type
_entity.pdbx_description
1 polymer ?
#
loop_
_entity_poly.entity_id
_entity_poly.type
_entity_poly.pdbx_seq_one_letter_code
_entity_poly.pdbx_strand_id
1 'polypeptide(L)'
;MRRSDERGIALLLTLLVLTLLVALILEFDAEARREYRDAAAFRDNFKATVLARAAVQAARGVLQQDFLRDKQTGQFFDALTDLWAFPITNYAIGDGLLSAQIEDERGKLNLNDLAAGGDPIARKVKVLRVKRLFELVQVNPDLVDAIVDWVDQDEVPEAAGAESLYYQTLRPSYRAANAPLQTLLELRLIKGITPEIIEKLSKVVTV
;
A
#
# COMPACT_ATOMS: atom_id res chain seq x y z
N MET A 1 63.48 42.99 18.42
CA MET A 1 62.26 42.83 17.63
C MET A 1 61.76 41.38 17.44
N ARG A 2 62.37 40.30 18.01
CA ARG A 2 61.90 38.92 17.82
C ARG A 2 60.85 38.38 18.79
N ARG A 3 60.68 38.95 19.98
CA ARG A 3 59.71 38.44 21.01
C ARG A 3 58.24 38.79 20.81
N SER A 4 57.90 39.77 19.99
CA SER A 4 56.50 40.13 19.67
C SER A 4 55.90 39.17 18.63
N ASP A 5 56.65 38.69 17.68
CA ASP A 5 56.17 37.77 16.64
C ASP A 5 55.84 36.36 17.19
N GLU A 6 56.62 35.88 18.17
CA GLU A 6 56.35 34.59 18.82
C GLU A 6 55.06 34.59 19.64
N ARG A 7 54.66 35.70 20.24
CA ARG A 7 53.38 35.84 20.96
C ARG A 7 52.19 35.86 20.02
N GLY A 8 52.33 36.44 18.83
CA GLY A 8 51.29 36.45 17.79
C GLY A 8 51.07 35.03 17.25
N ILE A 9 52.12 34.28 16.99
CA ILE A 9 52.02 32.89 16.51
C ILE A 9 51.37 31.99 17.57
N ALA A 10 51.74 32.12 18.85
CA ALA A 10 51.15 31.35 19.95
C ALA A 10 49.62 31.61 20.05
N LEU A 11 49.18 32.87 19.92
CA LEU A 11 47.78 33.22 19.94
C LEU A 11 47.02 32.60 18.77
N LEU A 12 47.60 32.63 17.55
CA LEU A 12 46.98 32.02 16.37
C LEU A 12 46.86 30.49 16.50
N LEU A 13 47.88 29.83 17.07
CA LEU A 13 47.83 28.39 17.31
C LEU A 13 46.77 28.03 18.37
N THR A 14 46.65 28.79 19.44
CA THR A 14 45.61 28.54 20.45
C THR A 14 44.20 28.76 19.87
N LEU A 15 44.03 29.79 19.08
CA LEU A 15 42.76 30.04 18.38
C LEU A 15 42.40 28.90 17.42
N LEU A 16 43.41 28.43 16.64
CA LEU A 16 43.23 27.32 15.73
C LEU A 16 42.82 26.05 16.47
N VAL A 17 43.48 25.72 17.56
CA VAL A 17 43.13 24.54 18.38
C VAL A 17 41.75 24.68 18.98
N LEU A 18 41.39 25.86 19.51
CA LEU A 18 40.06 26.10 20.06
C LEU A 18 38.97 25.96 18.99
N THR A 19 39.14 26.53 17.81
CA THR A 19 38.18 26.39 16.74
C THR A 19 38.02 24.94 16.27
N LEU A 20 39.11 24.18 16.23
CA LEU A 20 39.07 22.76 15.89
C LEU A 20 38.33 21.95 16.96
N LEU A 21 38.60 22.21 18.25
CA LEU A 21 37.88 21.56 19.33
C LEU A 21 36.37 21.88 19.33
N VAL A 22 36.01 23.14 19.13
CA VAL A 22 34.59 23.52 19.01
C VAL A 22 33.92 22.82 17.83
N ALA A 23 34.57 22.78 16.67
CA ALA A 23 34.02 22.08 15.50
C ALA A 23 33.82 20.58 15.80
N LEU A 24 34.77 19.92 16.44
CA LEU A 24 34.68 18.52 16.80
C LEU A 24 33.57 18.24 17.83
N ILE A 25 33.37 19.12 18.80
CA ILE A 25 32.26 19.00 19.78
C ILE A 25 30.91 19.14 19.08
N LEU A 26 30.76 20.12 18.16
CA LEU A 26 29.54 20.35 17.43
C LEU A 26 29.19 19.18 16.50
N GLU A 27 30.22 18.58 15.87
CA GLU A 27 30.04 17.41 15.03
C GLU A 27 29.60 16.20 15.86
N PHE A 28 30.25 15.94 17.00
CA PHE A 28 29.89 14.87 17.91
C PHE A 28 28.46 15.04 18.48
N ASP A 29 28.06 16.26 18.87
CA ASP A 29 26.71 16.55 19.37
C ASP A 29 25.66 16.32 18.25
N ALA A 30 25.97 16.72 17.02
CA ALA A 30 25.09 16.50 15.87
C ALA A 30 24.91 15.00 15.55
N GLU A 31 26.01 14.22 15.61
CA GLU A 31 25.98 12.78 15.44
C GLU A 31 25.16 12.09 16.54
N ALA A 32 25.43 12.39 17.80
CA ALA A 32 24.69 11.83 18.94
C ALA A 32 23.17 12.12 18.85
N ARG A 33 22.78 13.32 18.39
CA ARG A 33 21.37 13.66 18.19
C ARG A 33 20.75 12.90 17.02
N ARG A 34 21.50 12.57 15.97
CA ARG A 34 21.03 11.74 14.87
C ARG A 34 20.80 10.31 15.36
N GLU A 35 21.79 9.72 16.00
CA GLU A 35 21.68 8.36 16.54
C GLU A 35 20.51 8.21 17.51
N TYR A 36 20.31 9.20 18.39
CA TYR A 36 19.17 9.20 19.29
C TYR A 36 17.83 9.22 18.55
N ARG A 37 17.68 10.05 17.50
CA ARG A 37 16.47 10.10 16.69
C ARG A 37 16.24 8.81 15.93
N ASP A 38 17.29 8.24 15.37
CA ASP A 38 17.21 6.99 14.61
C ASP A 38 16.83 5.82 15.53
N ALA A 39 17.40 5.75 16.72
CA ALA A 39 17.04 4.76 17.72
C ALA A 39 15.58 4.92 18.20
N ALA A 40 15.11 6.16 18.39
CA ALA A 40 13.72 6.43 18.74
C ALA A 40 12.77 6.02 17.61
N ALA A 41 13.08 6.38 16.37
CA ALA A 41 12.29 6.00 15.21
C ALA A 41 12.25 4.48 15.00
N PHE A 42 13.37 3.80 15.19
CA PHE A 42 13.42 2.32 15.14
C PHE A 42 12.53 1.69 16.21
N ARG A 43 12.63 2.16 17.46
CA ARG A 43 11.78 1.70 18.56
C ARG A 43 10.29 1.87 18.23
N ASP A 44 9.91 3.03 17.73
CA ASP A 44 8.50 3.36 17.47
C ASP A 44 7.96 2.54 16.27
N ASN A 45 8.74 2.37 15.23
CA ASN A 45 8.42 1.48 14.11
C ASN A 45 8.31 0.01 14.54
N PHE A 46 9.19 -0.45 15.42
CA PHE A 46 9.14 -1.80 15.97
C PHE A 46 7.86 -2.01 16.79
N LYS A 47 7.54 -1.08 17.69
CA LYS A 47 6.28 -1.11 18.46
C LYS A 47 5.05 -1.14 17.54
N ALA A 48 5.00 -0.26 16.55
CA ALA A 48 3.91 -0.21 15.59
C ALA A 48 3.74 -1.54 14.84
N THR A 49 4.84 -2.15 14.42
CA THR A 49 4.84 -3.46 13.73
C THR A 49 4.31 -4.57 14.64
N VAL A 50 4.74 -4.60 15.90
CA VAL A 50 4.26 -5.59 16.89
C VAL A 50 2.77 -5.41 17.16
N LEU A 51 2.31 -4.17 17.35
CA LEU A 51 0.89 -3.88 17.55
C LEU A 51 0.04 -4.27 16.32
N ALA A 52 0.49 -3.96 15.12
CA ALA A 52 -0.20 -4.35 13.90
C ALA A 52 -0.32 -5.87 13.76
N ARG A 53 0.74 -6.62 14.05
CA ARG A 53 0.69 -8.10 14.05
C ARG A 53 -0.24 -8.64 15.13
N ALA A 54 -0.25 -8.05 16.30
CA ALA A 54 -1.18 -8.42 17.38
C ALA A 54 -2.63 -8.17 16.98
N ALA A 55 -2.92 -7.05 16.29
CA ALA A 55 -4.23 -6.75 15.76
C ALA A 55 -4.73 -7.82 14.76
N VAL A 56 -3.86 -8.28 13.85
CA VAL A 56 -4.19 -9.37 12.92
C VAL A 56 -4.53 -10.66 13.67
N GLN A 57 -3.80 -11.00 14.73
CA GLN A 57 -4.11 -12.20 15.52
C GLN A 57 -5.43 -12.03 16.31
N ALA A 58 -5.69 -10.85 16.85
CA ALA A 58 -6.97 -10.55 17.51
C ALA A 58 -8.14 -10.65 16.52
N ALA A 59 -8.00 -10.09 15.30
CA ALA A 59 -9.00 -10.20 14.25
C ALA A 59 -9.31 -11.66 13.87
N ARG A 60 -8.27 -12.51 13.76
CA ARG A 60 -8.47 -13.96 13.56
C ARG A 60 -9.24 -14.61 14.70
N GLY A 61 -8.98 -14.21 15.94
CA GLY A 61 -9.72 -14.68 17.11
C GLY A 61 -11.19 -14.29 17.05
N VAL A 62 -11.51 -13.05 16.64
CA VAL A 62 -12.89 -12.59 16.44
C VAL A 62 -13.61 -13.42 15.39
N LEU A 63 -12.99 -13.63 14.21
CA LEU A 63 -13.58 -14.46 13.14
C LEU A 63 -13.78 -15.91 13.59
N GLN A 64 -12.84 -16.47 14.35
CA GLN A 64 -12.98 -17.83 14.86
C GLN A 64 -14.14 -17.93 15.87
N GLN A 65 -14.30 -16.94 16.73
CA GLN A 65 -15.40 -16.89 17.70
C GLN A 65 -16.74 -16.74 16.99
N ASP A 66 -16.82 -15.92 15.97
CA ASP A 66 -18.00 -15.73 15.14
C ASP A 66 -18.41 -17.04 14.46
N PHE A 67 -17.49 -17.69 13.79
CA PHE A 67 -17.71 -19.03 13.18
C PHE A 67 -18.22 -20.06 14.17
N LEU A 68 -17.68 -20.10 15.40
CA LEU A 68 -18.13 -21.04 16.44
C LEU A 68 -19.55 -20.73 16.92
N ARG A 69 -19.90 -19.44 17.00
CA ARG A 69 -21.25 -18.98 17.36
C ARG A 69 -22.25 -19.37 16.28
N ASP A 70 -21.95 -19.13 15.03
CA ASP A 70 -22.80 -19.48 13.89
C ASP A 70 -23.06 -20.96 13.80
N LYS A 71 -22.04 -21.77 14.06
CA LYS A 71 -22.18 -23.21 14.14
C LYS A 71 -23.12 -23.67 15.26
N GLN A 72 -23.18 -22.95 16.38
CA GLN A 72 -24.08 -23.24 17.48
C GLN A 72 -25.52 -22.79 17.23
N THR A 73 -25.67 -21.64 16.52
CA THR A 73 -26.99 -21.06 16.22
C THR A 73 -27.61 -21.61 14.94
N GLY A 74 -26.83 -22.35 14.12
CA GLY A 74 -27.27 -22.84 12.81
C GLY A 74 -27.32 -21.74 11.74
N GLN A 75 -26.66 -20.61 11.96
CA GLN A 75 -26.52 -19.52 11.01
C GLN A 75 -25.26 -19.76 10.18
N PHE A 76 -25.39 -19.83 8.86
CA PHE A 76 -24.28 -20.15 7.95
C PHE A 76 -24.02 -19.02 6.93
N PHE A 77 -24.19 -17.79 7.36
CA PHE A 77 -23.90 -16.61 6.53
C PHE A 77 -23.30 -15.50 7.38
N ASP A 78 -22.33 -14.81 6.82
CA ASP A 78 -21.73 -13.61 7.40
C ASP A 78 -22.57 -12.38 7.08
N ALA A 79 -22.74 -11.49 8.06
CA ALA A 79 -23.50 -10.26 7.91
C ALA A 79 -22.75 -9.04 8.44
N LEU A 80 -23.04 -7.87 7.88
CA LEU A 80 -22.45 -6.61 8.36
C LEU A 80 -22.92 -6.21 9.76
N THR A 81 -23.84 -6.98 10.37
CA THR A 81 -24.29 -6.87 11.76
C THR A 81 -23.47 -7.69 12.73
N ASP A 82 -22.57 -8.54 12.24
CA ASP A 82 -21.74 -9.40 13.05
C ASP A 82 -20.57 -8.62 13.69
N LEU A 83 -20.03 -9.15 14.77
CA LEU A 83 -19.02 -8.44 15.57
C LEU A 83 -17.77 -8.08 14.77
N TRP A 84 -17.39 -8.92 13.83
CA TRP A 84 -16.22 -8.70 12.98
C TRP A 84 -16.35 -7.49 12.04
N ALA A 85 -17.58 -7.11 11.65
CA ALA A 85 -17.83 -6.02 10.71
C ALA A 85 -17.66 -4.63 11.34
N PHE A 86 -17.61 -4.53 12.66
CA PHE A 86 -17.46 -3.24 13.36
C PHE A 86 -15.98 -2.85 13.44
N PRO A 87 -15.59 -1.68 12.90
CA PRO A 87 -14.21 -1.22 12.97
C PRO A 87 -13.82 -0.86 14.41
N ILE A 88 -12.62 -1.23 14.80
CA ILE A 88 -11.97 -0.74 16.02
C ILE A 88 -11.21 0.52 15.66
N THR A 89 -11.52 1.64 16.28
CA THR A 89 -10.89 2.92 16.01
C THR A 89 -10.24 3.50 17.26
N ASN A 90 -8.99 3.95 17.13
CA ASN A 90 -8.25 4.66 18.19
C ASN A 90 -8.22 3.92 19.55
N TYR A 91 -8.17 2.58 19.54
CA TYR A 91 -8.03 1.81 20.76
C TYR A 91 -6.64 2.01 21.36
N ALA A 92 -6.58 2.53 22.60
CA ALA A 92 -5.32 2.81 23.27
C ALA A 92 -4.66 1.53 23.80
N ILE A 93 -3.40 1.28 23.41
CA ILE A 93 -2.58 0.17 23.90
C ILE A 93 -1.23 0.74 24.33
N GLY A 94 -1.04 0.87 25.67
CA GLY A 94 0.14 1.53 26.22
C GLY A 94 0.23 2.99 25.78
N ASP A 95 1.29 3.35 25.09
CA ASP A 95 1.55 4.68 24.51
C ASP A 95 1.16 4.79 23.02
N GLY A 96 0.55 3.74 22.46
CA GLY A 96 0.12 3.68 21.07
C GLY A 96 -1.40 3.66 20.90
N LEU A 97 -1.84 3.92 19.66
CA LEU A 97 -3.23 3.80 19.23
C LEU A 97 -3.34 2.72 18.15
N LEU A 98 -4.32 1.85 18.27
CA LEU A 98 -4.63 0.81 17.30
C LEU A 98 -5.97 1.11 16.63
N SER A 99 -5.96 1.06 15.30
CA SER A 99 -7.19 0.99 14.50
C SER A 99 -7.13 -0.24 13.60
N ALA A 100 -8.23 -0.99 13.54
CA ALA A 100 -8.33 -2.20 12.75
C ALA A 100 -9.74 -2.33 12.16
N GLN A 101 -9.80 -2.84 10.94
CA GLN A 101 -11.05 -3.15 10.24
C GLN A 101 -10.88 -4.50 9.53
N ILE A 102 -11.95 -5.30 9.54
CA ILE A 102 -12.05 -6.53 8.77
C ILE A 102 -13.01 -6.25 7.62
N GLU A 103 -12.63 -6.64 6.41
CA GLU A 103 -13.46 -6.53 5.21
C GLU A 103 -13.62 -7.90 4.56
N ASP A 104 -14.83 -8.19 4.07
CA ASP A 104 -15.11 -9.41 3.30
C ASP A 104 -14.73 -9.19 1.83
N GLU A 105 -13.65 -9.82 1.40
CA GLU A 105 -13.21 -9.80 0.00
C GLU A 105 -14.12 -10.59 -0.94
N ARG A 106 -14.94 -11.52 -0.44
CA ARG A 106 -15.91 -12.27 -1.26
C ARG A 106 -17.11 -11.43 -1.69
N GLY A 107 -17.38 -10.33 -1.00
CA GLY A 107 -18.37 -9.34 -1.40
C GLY A 107 -17.95 -8.49 -2.61
N LYS A 108 -16.67 -8.58 -3.04
CA LYS A 108 -16.10 -7.80 -4.13
C LYS A 108 -16.02 -8.62 -5.42
N LEU A 109 -16.06 -7.96 -6.59
CA LEU A 109 -15.83 -8.62 -7.87
C LEU A 109 -14.32 -8.82 -8.11
N ASN A 110 -13.92 -10.07 -8.37
CA ASN A 110 -12.54 -10.39 -8.68
C ASN A 110 -12.21 -10.02 -10.14
N LEU A 111 -11.27 -9.09 -10.35
CA LEU A 111 -10.85 -8.66 -11.67
C LEU A 111 -10.08 -9.75 -12.44
N ASN A 112 -9.42 -10.66 -11.74
CA ASN A 112 -8.73 -11.79 -12.37
C ASN A 112 -9.68 -12.77 -13.05
N ASP A 113 -10.97 -12.72 -12.72
CA ASP A 113 -11.98 -13.48 -13.43
C ASP A 113 -12.12 -13.07 -14.92
N LEU A 114 -11.63 -11.88 -15.28
CA LEU A 114 -11.61 -11.40 -16.67
C LEU A 114 -10.56 -12.12 -17.53
N ALA A 115 -9.46 -12.60 -16.89
CA ALA A 115 -8.38 -13.36 -17.54
C ALA A 115 -8.77 -14.80 -17.88
N ALA A 116 -9.83 -15.34 -17.27
CA ALA A 116 -10.13 -16.75 -17.35
C ALA A 116 -10.51 -17.15 -18.78
N GLY A 117 -9.66 -17.96 -19.40
CA GLY A 117 -10.00 -18.74 -20.58
C GLY A 117 -11.22 -19.64 -20.29
N GLY A 118 -12.03 -19.91 -21.29
CA GLY A 118 -13.22 -20.73 -21.14
C GLY A 118 -14.28 -20.40 -22.17
N ASP A 119 -15.54 -20.63 -21.83
CA ASP A 119 -16.66 -20.31 -22.71
C ASP A 119 -16.70 -18.81 -23.00
N PRO A 120 -16.67 -18.40 -24.30
CA PRO A 120 -16.74 -16.98 -24.71
C PRO A 120 -17.97 -16.25 -24.18
N ILE A 121 -19.10 -16.96 -24.01
CA ILE A 121 -20.35 -16.40 -23.49
C ILE A 121 -20.16 -16.06 -22.00
N ALA A 122 -19.57 -16.97 -21.24
CA ALA A 122 -19.30 -16.74 -19.82
C ALA A 122 -18.32 -15.57 -19.61
N ARG A 123 -17.26 -15.46 -20.44
CA ARG A 123 -16.33 -14.30 -20.43
C ARG A 123 -17.10 -12.99 -20.68
N LYS A 124 -17.92 -12.94 -21.70
CA LYS A 124 -18.72 -11.76 -22.04
C LYS A 124 -19.62 -11.32 -20.89
N VAL A 125 -20.26 -12.27 -20.20
CA VAL A 125 -21.10 -11.98 -19.03
C VAL A 125 -20.28 -11.38 -17.89
N LYS A 126 -19.07 -11.89 -17.62
CA LYS A 126 -18.17 -11.34 -16.59
C LYS A 126 -17.75 -9.90 -16.92
N VAL A 127 -17.31 -9.64 -18.16
CA VAL A 127 -16.97 -8.30 -18.64
C VAL A 127 -18.15 -7.34 -18.47
N LEU A 128 -19.35 -7.73 -18.86
CA LEU A 128 -20.55 -6.90 -18.70
C LEU A 128 -20.88 -6.61 -17.25
N ARG A 129 -20.69 -7.56 -16.34
CA ARG A 129 -20.87 -7.34 -14.88
C ARG A 129 -19.90 -6.30 -14.34
N VAL A 130 -18.63 -6.39 -14.72
CA VAL A 130 -17.62 -5.42 -14.28
C VAL A 130 -17.89 -4.05 -14.91
N LYS A 131 -18.24 -3.97 -16.19
CA LYS A 131 -18.67 -2.70 -16.84
C LYS A 131 -19.84 -2.07 -16.10
N ARG A 132 -20.86 -2.87 -15.75
CA ARG A 132 -22.00 -2.38 -14.98
C ARG A 132 -21.64 -1.90 -13.59
N LEU A 133 -20.70 -2.58 -12.90
CA LEU A 133 -20.18 -2.13 -11.62
C LEU A 133 -19.47 -0.77 -11.76
N PHE A 134 -18.64 -0.59 -12.80
CA PHE A 134 -17.92 0.66 -13.04
C PHE A 134 -18.92 1.83 -13.26
N GLU A 135 -19.99 1.61 -14.02
CA GLU A 135 -21.06 2.61 -14.15
C GLU A 135 -21.68 2.99 -12.81
N LEU A 136 -21.98 1.99 -11.94
CA LEU A 136 -22.60 2.23 -10.64
C LEU A 136 -21.71 3.06 -9.70
N VAL A 137 -20.39 2.87 -9.79
CA VAL A 137 -19.42 3.66 -8.98
C VAL A 137 -18.91 4.90 -9.72
N GLN A 138 -19.56 5.26 -10.84
CA GLN A 138 -19.23 6.45 -11.64
C GLN A 138 -17.77 6.43 -12.15
N VAL A 139 -17.35 5.29 -12.66
CA VAL A 139 -16.09 5.07 -13.37
C VAL A 139 -16.42 4.73 -14.81
N ASN A 140 -15.60 5.20 -15.77
CA ASN A 140 -15.82 4.90 -17.18
C ASN A 140 -15.74 3.38 -17.43
N PRO A 141 -16.81 2.74 -17.94
CA PRO A 141 -16.83 1.30 -18.20
C PRO A 141 -15.86 0.84 -19.31
N ASP A 142 -15.41 1.74 -20.18
CA ASP A 142 -14.44 1.41 -21.23
C ASP A 142 -13.06 1.03 -20.66
N LEU A 143 -12.74 1.44 -19.41
CA LEU A 143 -11.51 1.04 -18.73
C LEU A 143 -11.44 -0.47 -18.47
N VAL A 144 -12.57 -1.16 -18.46
CA VAL A 144 -12.61 -2.62 -18.29
C VAL A 144 -11.90 -3.32 -19.46
N ASP A 145 -11.98 -2.76 -20.67
CA ASP A 145 -11.30 -3.32 -21.86
C ASP A 145 -9.77 -3.28 -21.65
N ALA A 146 -9.25 -2.19 -21.10
CA ALA A 146 -7.81 -2.10 -20.78
C ALA A 146 -7.38 -3.02 -19.63
N ILE A 147 -8.29 -3.35 -18.70
CA ILE A 147 -8.02 -4.35 -17.66
C ILE A 147 -8.03 -5.76 -18.24
N VAL A 148 -8.93 -6.05 -19.19
CA VAL A 148 -8.99 -7.32 -19.90
C VAL A 148 -7.66 -7.58 -20.62
N ASP A 149 -7.20 -6.62 -21.45
CA ASP A 149 -5.94 -6.72 -22.19
C ASP A 149 -4.71 -6.81 -21.25
N TRP A 150 -4.80 -6.27 -20.04
CA TRP A 150 -3.72 -6.38 -19.06
C TRP A 150 -3.56 -7.78 -18.48
N VAL A 151 -4.69 -8.48 -18.29
CA VAL A 151 -4.72 -9.76 -17.57
C VAL A 151 -4.81 -10.99 -18.48
N ASP A 152 -5.27 -10.86 -19.72
CA ASP A 152 -5.33 -12.00 -20.65
C ASP A 152 -3.95 -12.29 -21.29
N GLN A 153 -3.88 -13.38 -22.03
CA GLN A 153 -2.59 -13.90 -22.51
C GLN A 153 -2.29 -13.56 -23.96
N ASP A 154 -3.23 -12.92 -24.65
CA ASP A 154 -3.01 -12.57 -26.05
C ASP A 154 -2.50 -11.12 -26.19
N GLU A 155 -2.28 -10.64 -27.42
CA GLU A 155 -1.83 -9.30 -27.73
C GLU A 155 -2.84 -8.61 -28.67
N VAL A 156 -4.10 -9.00 -28.61
CA VAL A 156 -5.18 -8.46 -29.45
C VAL A 156 -6.00 -7.46 -28.64
N PRO A 157 -5.84 -6.15 -28.89
CA PRO A 157 -6.49 -5.17 -28.05
C PRO A 157 -8.01 -5.19 -28.19
N GLU A 158 -8.72 -5.11 -27.07
CA GLU A 158 -10.14 -4.82 -27.03
C GLU A 158 -10.43 -3.38 -27.53
N ALA A 159 -11.69 -3.05 -27.80
CA ALA A 159 -12.09 -1.82 -28.47
C ALA A 159 -11.55 -0.52 -27.81
N ALA A 160 -11.52 -0.44 -26.48
CA ALA A 160 -10.97 0.67 -25.72
C ALA A 160 -9.69 0.27 -24.95
N GLY A 161 -9.19 -0.92 -25.19
CA GLY A 161 -8.08 -1.54 -24.47
C GLY A 161 -6.68 -1.04 -24.85
N ALA A 162 -5.67 -1.73 -24.35
CA ALA A 162 -4.27 -1.43 -24.65
C ALA A 162 -3.38 -2.64 -24.33
N GLU A 163 -2.60 -3.05 -25.33
CA GLU A 163 -1.64 -4.13 -25.26
C GLU A 163 -0.19 -3.63 -25.11
N SER A 164 0.77 -4.55 -25.05
CA SER A 164 2.19 -4.26 -24.87
C SER A 164 2.73 -3.18 -25.82
N LEU A 165 2.21 -3.12 -27.05
CA LEU A 165 2.62 -2.12 -28.04
C LEU A 165 2.33 -0.68 -27.55
N TYR A 166 1.19 -0.46 -26.91
CA TYR A 166 0.84 0.82 -26.31
C TYR A 166 1.77 1.19 -25.16
N TYR A 167 2.01 0.27 -24.22
CA TYR A 167 2.81 0.54 -23.03
C TYR A 167 4.29 0.76 -23.36
N GLN A 168 4.77 0.19 -24.45
CA GLN A 168 6.15 0.41 -24.94
C GLN A 168 6.39 1.84 -25.46
N THR A 169 5.33 2.57 -25.82
CA THR A 169 5.44 3.99 -26.24
C THR A 169 5.56 4.94 -25.05
N LEU A 170 5.27 4.49 -23.84
CA LEU A 170 5.29 5.30 -22.62
C LEU A 170 6.71 5.52 -22.09
N ARG A 171 6.85 6.43 -21.12
CA ARG A 171 8.11 6.67 -20.41
C ARG A 171 7.87 6.66 -18.90
N PRO A 172 8.45 5.71 -18.16
CA PRO A 172 9.27 4.57 -18.62
C PRO A 172 8.47 3.59 -19.50
N SER A 173 9.16 2.93 -20.43
CA SER A 173 8.58 1.90 -21.29
C SER A 173 8.43 0.59 -20.53
N TYR A 174 7.29 -0.08 -20.67
CA TYR A 174 7.00 -1.40 -20.11
C TYR A 174 6.06 -2.19 -21.04
N ARG A 175 5.59 -3.34 -20.62
CA ARG A 175 4.66 -4.20 -21.36
C ARG A 175 3.42 -4.47 -20.51
N ALA A 176 2.32 -4.89 -21.14
CA ALA A 176 1.21 -5.49 -20.44
C ALA A 176 1.70 -6.71 -19.64
N ALA A 177 1.06 -7.00 -18.52
CA ALA A 177 1.45 -8.14 -17.68
C ALA A 177 1.07 -9.49 -18.33
N ASN A 178 0.02 -9.53 -19.13
CA ASN A 178 -0.57 -10.73 -19.75
C ASN A 178 -0.68 -11.88 -18.74
N ALA A 179 -1.02 -11.53 -17.51
CA ALA A 179 -1.09 -12.41 -16.35
C ALA A 179 -2.07 -11.85 -15.30
N PRO A 180 -2.60 -12.69 -14.42
CA PRO A 180 -3.47 -12.25 -13.33
C PRO A 180 -2.79 -11.18 -12.46
N LEU A 181 -3.55 -10.16 -12.08
CA LEU A 181 -3.14 -9.11 -11.15
C LEU A 181 -2.71 -9.71 -9.81
N GLN A 182 -1.58 -9.26 -9.29
CA GLN A 182 -1.09 -9.68 -7.96
C GLN A 182 -1.61 -8.74 -6.86
N THR A 183 -1.82 -7.48 -7.20
CA THR A 183 -2.31 -6.45 -6.28
C THR A 183 -3.19 -5.44 -7.02
N LEU A 184 -4.15 -4.82 -6.31
CA LEU A 184 -4.93 -3.71 -6.87
C LEU A 184 -4.06 -2.49 -7.27
N LEU A 185 -2.86 -2.36 -6.71
CA LEU A 185 -1.95 -1.27 -7.07
C LEU A 185 -1.41 -1.38 -8.50
N GLU A 186 -1.41 -2.58 -9.09
CA GLU A 186 -1.02 -2.77 -10.50
C GLU A 186 -1.97 -2.05 -11.45
N LEU A 187 -3.21 -1.79 -11.06
CA LEU A 187 -4.14 -0.97 -11.83
C LEU A 187 -3.57 0.39 -12.21
N ARG A 188 -2.60 0.91 -11.44
CA ARG A 188 -1.89 2.17 -11.76
C ARG A 188 -1.10 2.12 -13.08
N LEU A 189 -0.75 0.94 -13.52
CA LEU A 189 0.01 0.70 -14.76
C LEU A 189 -0.91 0.60 -15.97
N ILE A 190 -2.21 0.44 -15.77
CA ILE A 190 -3.19 0.23 -16.82
C ILE A 190 -3.65 1.57 -17.41
N LYS A 191 -3.77 1.60 -18.72
CA LYS A 191 -4.19 2.78 -19.50
C LYS A 191 -5.47 3.40 -18.92
N GLY A 192 -5.42 4.70 -18.64
CA GLY A 192 -6.57 5.50 -18.21
C GLY A 192 -6.98 5.36 -16.75
N ILE A 193 -6.35 4.50 -15.95
CA ILE A 193 -6.64 4.34 -14.53
C ILE A 193 -5.83 5.35 -13.72
N THR A 194 -6.53 6.16 -12.92
CA THR A 194 -5.93 7.16 -12.02
C THR A 194 -6.00 6.70 -10.55
N PRO A 195 -5.22 7.31 -9.64
CA PRO A 195 -5.30 7.00 -8.21
C PRO A 195 -6.71 7.15 -7.62
N GLU A 196 -7.48 8.14 -8.07
CA GLU A 196 -8.86 8.39 -7.62
C GLU A 196 -9.81 7.27 -8.08
N ILE A 197 -9.57 6.72 -9.28
CA ILE A 197 -10.33 5.56 -9.77
C ILE A 197 -10.00 4.33 -8.92
N ILE A 198 -8.73 4.10 -8.59
CA ILE A 198 -8.32 2.98 -7.73
C ILE A 198 -8.98 3.08 -6.36
N GLU A 199 -9.02 4.26 -5.75
CA GLU A 199 -9.69 4.47 -4.46
C GLU A 199 -11.17 4.10 -4.51
N LYS A 200 -11.88 4.47 -5.59
CA LYS A 200 -13.27 4.07 -5.79
C LYS A 200 -13.43 2.56 -5.99
N LEU A 201 -12.57 1.98 -6.83
CA LEU A 201 -12.62 0.56 -7.18
C LEU A 201 -12.24 -0.35 -6.00
N SER A 202 -11.29 0.03 -5.16
CA SER A 202 -10.82 -0.77 -4.02
C SER A 202 -11.93 -1.18 -3.04
N LYS A 203 -13.04 -0.46 -3.05
CA LYS A 203 -14.21 -0.75 -2.20
C LYS A 203 -15.12 -1.85 -2.77
N VAL A 204 -15.00 -2.15 -4.07
CA VAL A 204 -15.97 -2.99 -4.79
C VAL A 204 -15.32 -4.07 -5.66
N VAL A 205 -14.00 -4.00 -5.90
CA VAL A 205 -13.26 -5.03 -6.64
C VAL A 205 -12.11 -5.60 -5.81
N THR A 206 -11.70 -6.82 -6.14
CA THR A 206 -10.53 -7.53 -5.59
C THR A 206 -9.72 -8.20 -6.72
N VAL A 207 -8.57 -8.80 -6.39
CA VAL A 207 -7.68 -9.52 -7.32
C VAL A 207 -7.28 -10.88 -6.78
#